data_aff5fafad86847286d6ee261a534d46d
#
_entry.id   aff5fafad86847286d6ee261a534d46d
#
_cell.length_a   1.000
_cell.length_b   1.000
_cell.length_c   1.000
_cell.angle_alpha   90.00
_cell.angle_beta   90.00
_cell.angle_gamma   90.00
#
_symmetry.space_group_name_H-M   'P 1'
#
loop_
_entity.id
_entity.type
_entity.pdbx_description
1 polymer ?
#
loop_
_entity_poly.entity_id
_entity_poly.type
_entity_poly.pdbx_seq_one_letter_code
_entity_poly.pdbx_strand_id
1 'polypeptide(L)'
;VYLVDQPVIDTLVGFHIHRGCIAEGERGRVRTAAEIAGAIEGDGVLVVTEGVNNHDNVGGIFRTALALGARAVVIDPGTADPLYR
;
A
#
# COMPACT_ATOMS: atom_id res chain seq x y z
N VAL A 1 -7.55 -19.35 3.95
CA VAL A 1 -7.24 -19.31 2.51
C VAL A 1 -8.27 -20.15 1.77
N TYR A 2 -8.85 -19.57 0.71
CA TYR A 2 -9.79 -20.27 -0.19
C TYR A 2 -9.11 -20.45 -1.54
N LEU A 3 -9.16 -21.65 -2.09
CA LEU A 3 -8.73 -21.92 -3.46
C LEU A 3 -10.00 -22.01 -4.32
N VAL A 4 -10.08 -21.18 -5.34
CA VAL A 4 -11.23 -21.08 -6.22
C VAL A 4 -10.78 -20.94 -7.68
N ASP A 5 -11.67 -21.25 -8.61
CA ASP A 5 -11.39 -21.09 -10.03
C ASP A 5 -11.47 -19.60 -10.45
N GLN A 6 -10.76 -19.25 -11.52
CA GLN A 6 -10.66 -17.88 -12.03
C GLN A 6 -12.02 -17.18 -12.21
N PRO A 7 -13.10 -17.82 -12.75
CA PRO A 7 -14.39 -17.16 -12.90
C PRO A 7 -15.02 -16.70 -11.57
N VAL A 8 -14.73 -17.41 -10.47
CA VAL A 8 -15.22 -17.02 -9.13
C VAL A 8 -14.52 -15.75 -8.68
N ILE A 9 -13.21 -15.66 -8.87
CA ILE A 9 -12.42 -14.46 -8.54
C ILE A 9 -12.92 -13.26 -9.37
N ASP A 10 -13.07 -13.43 -10.68
CA ASP A 10 -13.54 -12.37 -11.58
C ASP A 10 -14.94 -11.87 -11.19
N THR A 11 -15.81 -12.77 -10.73
CA THR A 11 -17.15 -12.42 -10.24
C THR A 11 -17.09 -11.59 -8.97
N LEU A 12 -16.20 -11.94 -8.02
CA LEU A 12 -16.04 -11.24 -6.76
C LEU A 12 -15.53 -9.80 -6.94
N VAL A 13 -14.62 -9.59 -7.87
CA VAL A 13 -14.03 -8.26 -8.11
C VAL A 13 -14.74 -7.46 -9.19
N GLY A 14 -15.55 -8.10 -10.02
CA GLY A 14 -16.32 -7.48 -11.11
C GLY A 14 -15.49 -7.18 -12.37
N PHE A 15 -14.29 -7.71 -12.49
CA PHE A 15 -13.44 -7.60 -13.68
C PHE A 15 -12.43 -8.77 -13.74
N HIS A 16 -11.81 -8.98 -14.91
CA HIS A 16 -10.80 -10.03 -15.06
C HIS A 16 -9.50 -9.66 -14.35
N ILE A 17 -9.14 -10.43 -13.30
CA ILE A 17 -7.93 -10.21 -12.54
C ILE A 17 -6.82 -11.18 -12.99
N HIS A 18 -5.67 -10.63 -13.41
CA HIS A 18 -4.56 -11.44 -13.93
C HIS A 18 -3.61 -11.98 -12.84
N ARG A 19 -3.76 -11.54 -11.59
CA ARG A 19 -2.79 -11.82 -10.53
C ARG A 19 -3.19 -12.94 -9.57
N GLY A 20 -4.26 -13.65 -9.79
CA GLY A 20 -4.62 -14.92 -9.13
C GLY A 20 -4.70 -14.92 -7.60
N CYS A 21 -4.66 -13.76 -6.93
CA CYS A 21 -4.74 -13.65 -5.47
C CYS A 21 -5.46 -12.37 -5.07
N ILE A 22 -6.45 -12.51 -4.21
CA ILE A 22 -7.14 -11.39 -3.56
C ILE A 22 -6.98 -11.55 -2.06
N ALA A 23 -6.70 -10.46 -1.38
CA ALA A 23 -6.64 -10.41 0.08
C ALA A 23 -7.56 -9.30 0.59
N GLU A 24 -8.31 -9.61 1.63
CA GLU A 24 -9.07 -8.64 2.43
C GLU A 24 -8.40 -8.50 3.79
N GLY A 25 -8.33 -7.30 4.32
CA GLY A 25 -7.77 -7.03 5.62
C GLY A 25 -8.40 -5.79 6.26
N GLU A 26 -8.40 -5.75 7.58
CA GLU A 26 -8.80 -4.55 8.31
C GLU A 26 -7.76 -3.45 8.14
N ARG A 27 -8.22 -2.27 7.76
CA ARG A 27 -7.38 -1.09 7.71
C ARG A 27 -7.12 -0.59 9.13
N GLY A 28 -5.89 -0.64 9.57
CA GLY A 28 -5.47 -0.13 10.87
C GLY A 28 -5.72 1.38 11.02
N ARG A 29 -5.51 1.88 12.24
CA ARG A 29 -5.62 3.32 12.53
C ARG A 29 -4.63 4.13 11.70
N VAL A 30 -5.11 5.17 11.05
CA VAL A 30 -4.24 6.16 10.37
C VAL A 30 -3.42 6.90 11.43
N ARG A 31 -2.11 6.95 11.25
CA ARG A 31 -1.19 7.69 12.11
C ARG A 31 -0.87 9.03 11.47
N THR A 32 -0.67 10.04 12.29
CA THR A 32 -0.16 11.34 11.83
C THR A 32 1.33 11.24 11.48
N ALA A 33 1.81 12.14 10.61
CA ALA A 33 3.23 12.23 10.27
C ALA A 33 4.10 12.44 11.53
N ALA A 34 3.63 13.22 12.49
CA ALA A 34 4.33 13.46 13.76
C ALA A 34 4.45 12.18 14.61
N GLU A 35 3.38 11.37 14.70
CA GLU A 35 3.42 10.09 15.41
C GLU A 35 4.39 9.10 14.75
N ILE A 36 4.44 9.11 13.41
CA ILE A 36 5.36 8.24 12.65
C ILE A 36 6.80 8.71 12.85
N ALA A 37 7.08 9.99 12.68
CA ALA A 37 8.42 10.56 12.87
C ALA A 37 8.93 10.33 14.29
N GLY A 38 8.09 10.52 15.30
CA GLY A 38 8.43 10.29 16.70
C GLY A 38 8.67 8.83 17.09
N ALA A 39 8.16 7.88 16.29
CA ALA A 39 8.37 6.44 16.50
C ALA A 39 9.61 5.88 15.78
N ILE A 40 10.29 6.67 14.95
CA ILE A 40 11.51 6.27 14.28
C ILE A 40 12.69 6.50 15.22
N GLU A 41 13.33 5.44 15.63
CA GLU A 41 14.53 5.48 16.46
C GLU A 41 15.79 5.52 15.58
N GLY A 42 16.79 6.31 15.99
CA GLY A 42 18.08 6.42 15.32
C GLY A 42 18.00 7.02 13.91
N ASP A 43 18.88 6.58 13.03
CA ASP A 43 19.04 7.09 11.66
C ASP A 43 18.04 6.40 10.69
N GLY A 44 16.75 6.54 10.97
CA GLY A 44 15.70 5.96 10.12
C GLY A 44 15.38 6.81 8.89
N VAL A 45 15.16 6.17 7.75
CA VAL A 45 14.69 6.83 6.53
C VAL A 45 13.17 6.87 6.50
N LEU A 46 12.62 8.05 6.30
CA LEU A 46 11.20 8.29 6.06
C LEU A 46 11.02 8.73 4.60
N VAL A 47 10.13 8.07 3.89
CA VAL A 47 9.74 8.48 2.53
C VAL A 47 8.45 9.29 2.63
N VAL A 48 8.41 10.44 1.98
CA VAL A 48 7.21 11.29 1.87
C VAL A 48 6.84 11.40 0.41
N THR A 49 5.57 11.18 0.10
CA THR A 49 5.03 11.34 -1.26
C THR A 49 4.04 12.49 -1.30
N GLU A 50 4.01 13.21 -2.41
CA GLU A 50 3.07 14.30 -2.67
C GLU A 50 2.49 14.15 -4.06
N GLY A 51 1.15 14.05 -4.17
CA GLY A 51 0.42 14.07 -5.43
C GLY A 51 0.71 12.89 -6.38
N VAL A 52 1.14 11.75 -5.87
CA VAL A 52 1.40 10.56 -6.70
C VAL A 52 0.09 9.86 -7.04
N ASN A 53 -0.50 10.17 -8.20
CA ASN A 53 -1.84 9.73 -8.58
C ASN A 53 -1.91 8.30 -9.17
N ASN A 54 -0.79 7.75 -9.62
CA ASN A 54 -0.75 6.45 -10.25
C ASN A 54 -0.53 5.34 -9.20
N HIS A 55 -1.46 4.39 -9.10
CA HIS A 55 -1.41 3.28 -8.13
C HIS A 55 -0.19 2.37 -8.32
N ASP A 56 0.25 2.14 -9.57
CA ASP A 56 1.43 1.32 -9.84
C ASP A 56 2.70 2.02 -9.33
N ASN A 57 2.78 3.35 -9.46
CA ASN A 57 3.88 4.14 -8.92
C ASN A 57 3.87 4.10 -7.39
N VAL A 58 2.72 4.26 -6.75
CA VAL A 58 2.57 4.14 -5.30
C VAL A 58 3.04 2.76 -4.84
N GLY A 59 2.56 1.69 -5.48
CA GLY A 59 3.01 0.32 -5.19
C GLY A 59 4.52 0.13 -5.39
N GLY A 60 5.10 0.75 -6.43
CA GLY A 60 6.53 0.76 -6.69
C GLY A 60 7.33 1.45 -5.57
N ILE A 61 6.85 2.62 -5.12
CA ILE A 61 7.46 3.37 -4.02
C ILE A 61 7.46 2.53 -2.73
N PHE A 62 6.34 1.91 -2.36
CA PHE A 62 6.27 1.07 -1.16
C PHE A 62 7.24 -0.11 -1.22
N ARG A 63 7.30 -0.82 -2.36
CA ARG A 63 8.24 -1.94 -2.52
C ARG A 63 9.70 -1.47 -2.45
N THR A 64 10.02 -0.36 -3.09
CA THR A 64 11.38 0.20 -3.09
C THR A 64 11.76 0.72 -1.70
N ALA A 65 10.87 1.43 -1.03
CA ALA A 65 11.06 1.91 0.33
C ALA A 65 11.38 0.76 1.29
N LEU A 66 10.60 -0.32 1.22
CA LEU A 66 10.83 -1.52 2.02
C LEU A 66 12.18 -2.17 1.70
N ALA A 67 12.51 -2.33 0.41
CA ALA A 67 13.76 -2.96 -0.03
C ALA A 67 15.01 -2.17 0.40
N LEU A 68 14.91 -0.84 0.47
CA LEU A 68 15.98 0.06 0.91
C LEU A 68 15.96 0.33 2.43
N GLY A 69 15.11 -0.33 3.19
CA GLY A 69 15.07 -0.26 4.65
C GLY A 69 14.42 1.01 5.20
N ALA A 70 13.58 1.69 4.42
CA ALA A 70 12.79 2.79 4.95
C ALA A 70 11.86 2.31 6.09
N ARG A 71 11.73 3.12 7.12
CA ARG A 71 10.93 2.80 8.31
C ARG A 71 9.46 3.09 8.12
N ALA A 72 9.14 4.07 7.29
CA ALA A 72 7.76 4.41 6.97
C ALA A 72 7.66 5.14 5.63
N VAL A 73 6.44 5.13 5.08
CA VAL A 73 6.03 5.98 3.97
C VAL A 73 4.87 6.83 4.43
N VAL A 74 4.99 8.14 4.32
CA VAL A 74 3.93 9.11 4.57
C VAL A 74 3.36 9.54 3.21
N ILE A 75 2.06 9.47 3.09
CA ILE A 75 1.35 9.86 1.87
C ILE A 75 0.47 11.08 2.16
N ASP A 76 0.40 12.01 1.23
CA ASP A 76 -0.53 13.13 1.28
C ASP A 76 -1.94 12.72 0.80
N PRO A 77 -2.98 13.53 1.06
CA PRO A 77 -4.33 13.24 0.60
C PRO A 77 -4.50 13.24 -0.92
N GLY A 78 -3.57 13.81 -1.68
CA GLY A 78 -3.55 13.81 -3.14
C GLY A 78 -2.88 12.58 -3.74
N THR A 79 -2.20 11.79 -2.94
CA THR A 79 -1.59 10.51 -3.39
C THR A 79 -2.65 9.43 -3.48
N ALA A 80 -2.57 8.59 -4.50
CA ALA A 80 -3.47 7.45 -4.67
C ALA A 80 -3.39 6.50 -3.47
N ASP A 81 -4.54 6.00 -3.02
CA ASP A 81 -4.64 5.11 -1.85
C ASP A 81 -3.83 3.82 -2.10
N PRO A 82 -2.80 3.52 -1.29
CA PRO A 82 -1.96 2.34 -1.47
C PRO A 82 -2.71 1.02 -1.25
N LEU A 83 -3.88 1.08 -0.61
CA LEU A 83 -4.75 -0.07 -0.34
C LEU A 83 -5.93 -0.15 -1.30
N TYR A 84 -5.99 0.76 -2.28
CA TYR A 84 -6.94 0.65 -3.38
C TYR A 84 -6.47 -0.48 -4.31
N ARG A 85 -7.41 -1.35 -4.70
CA ARG A 85 -7.20 -2.53 -5.55
C ARG A 85 -6.59 -2.23 -6.92
#